data_3455342457398bde7a9f86187b5847ac
#
_entry.id   3455342457398bde7a9f86187b5847ac
#
_cell.length_a   1.000
_cell.length_b   1.000
_cell.length_c   1.000
_cell.angle_alpha   90.00
_cell.angle_beta   90.00
_cell.angle_gamma   90.00
#
_symmetry.space_group_name_H-M   'P 1'
#
loop_
_entity.id
_entity.type
_entity.pdbx_description
1 polymer ?
#
loop_
_entity_poly.entity_id
_entity_poly.type
_entity_poly.pdbx_seq_one_letter_code
_entity_poly.pdbx_strand_id
1 'polypeptide(L)'
;MLVAAGQFAVTSVWEKNAEICASLMAQAAENDVSLFVLPEALLARDDHDADLSVKSAQLLEGEFLGRLRRESKRNMMTTILTIHLPSTPGRAWNMLVALQAGNIVARYAKLHLYDAFAIQESRHVDAGNEIAPLLEVEGMKVGLMTCYDLRFPELALAQALQGAEILVLPAAWVRGPLKEHHWSTLLAARALDTTCYMVAAGECGNKNIGQSRI
;
A
#
# COMPACT_ATOMS: atom_id res chain seq x y z
N MET A 1 -14.89 3.67 14.28
CA MET A 1 -14.12 2.90 13.25
C MET A 1 -12.84 2.37 13.87
N LEU A 2 -12.58 1.07 13.81
CA LEU A 2 -11.32 0.46 14.21
C LEU A 2 -10.41 0.30 12.99
N VAL A 3 -9.12 0.68 13.12
CA VAL A 3 -8.14 0.67 12.03
C VAL A 3 -6.97 -0.23 12.40
N ALA A 4 -6.46 -1.02 11.45
CA ALA A 4 -5.28 -1.85 11.66
C ALA A 4 -4.29 -1.77 10.49
N ALA A 5 -3.02 -1.94 10.79
CA ALA A 5 -1.94 -2.06 9.82
C ALA A 5 -1.32 -3.46 9.91
N GLY A 6 -1.37 -4.21 8.81
CA GLY A 6 -0.70 -5.52 8.71
C GLY A 6 0.78 -5.34 8.42
N GLN A 7 1.62 -6.23 8.98
CA GLN A 7 3.06 -6.20 8.72
C GLN A 7 3.60 -7.61 8.55
N PHE A 8 4.24 -7.87 7.42
CA PHE A 8 4.93 -9.14 7.15
C PHE A 8 6.03 -8.96 6.11
N ALA A 9 6.92 -9.96 6.00
CA ALA A 9 7.94 -10.02 4.97
C ALA A 9 7.35 -10.66 3.70
N VAL A 10 7.30 -9.89 2.60
CA VAL A 10 6.84 -10.39 1.30
C VAL A 10 7.90 -11.36 0.74
N THR A 11 7.46 -12.54 0.35
CA THR A 11 8.32 -13.61 -0.22
C THR A 11 8.37 -13.53 -1.75
N SER A 12 9.23 -14.35 -2.37
CA SER A 12 9.31 -14.48 -3.83
C SER A 12 8.16 -15.30 -4.46
N VAL A 13 7.25 -15.85 -3.65
CA VAL A 13 6.16 -16.74 -4.07
C VAL A 13 4.82 -16.07 -3.80
N TRP A 14 4.15 -15.63 -4.87
CA TRP A 14 2.90 -14.86 -4.73
C TRP A 14 1.76 -15.64 -4.07
N GLU A 15 1.70 -16.95 -4.28
CA GLU A 15 0.69 -17.82 -3.65
C GLU A 15 0.78 -17.79 -2.13
N LYS A 16 2.01 -17.85 -1.61
CA LYS A 16 2.30 -17.77 -0.18
C LYS A 16 1.94 -16.39 0.38
N ASN A 17 2.27 -15.34 -0.37
CA ASN A 17 1.91 -13.98 0.02
C ASN A 17 0.40 -13.77 0.05
N ALA A 18 -0.34 -14.34 -0.92
CA ALA A 18 -1.80 -14.29 -0.92
C ALA A 18 -2.40 -15.02 0.30
N GLU A 19 -1.83 -16.16 0.72
CA GLU A 19 -2.25 -16.87 1.92
C GLU A 19 -2.01 -16.06 3.19
N ILE A 20 -0.84 -15.43 3.32
CA ILE A 20 -0.52 -14.56 4.44
C ILE A 20 -1.49 -13.37 4.48
N CYS A 21 -1.70 -12.71 3.35
CA CYS A 21 -2.65 -11.58 3.27
C CYS A 21 -4.07 -12.00 3.68
N ALA A 22 -4.57 -13.12 3.15
CA ALA A 22 -5.90 -13.62 3.49
C ALA A 22 -6.02 -13.98 4.98
N SER A 23 -4.98 -14.58 5.58
CA SER A 23 -4.93 -14.87 7.01
C SER A 23 -4.96 -13.61 7.86
N LEU A 24 -4.18 -12.58 7.50
CA LEU A 24 -4.18 -11.30 8.21
C LEU A 24 -5.52 -10.56 8.05
N MET A 25 -6.15 -10.63 6.87
CA MET A 25 -7.49 -10.09 6.65
C MET A 25 -8.54 -10.77 7.54
N ALA A 26 -8.49 -12.11 7.66
CA ALA A 26 -9.39 -12.85 8.52
C ALA A 26 -9.20 -12.44 10.00
N GLN A 27 -7.96 -12.38 10.47
CA GLN A 27 -7.63 -11.95 11.84
C GLN A 27 -8.12 -10.52 12.12
N ALA A 28 -7.93 -9.59 11.17
CA ALA A 28 -8.41 -8.23 11.32
C ALA A 28 -9.94 -8.18 11.39
N ALA A 29 -10.64 -8.95 10.56
CA ALA A 29 -12.10 -9.03 10.58
C ALA A 29 -12.65 -9.64 11.87
N GLU A 30 -11.99 -10.66 12.45
CA GLU A 30 -12.34 -11.25 13.76
C GLU A 30 -12.19 -10.25 14.92
N ASN A 31 -11.44 -9.18 14.74
CA ASN A 31 -11.25 -8.09 15.70
C ASN A 31 -12.06 -6.84 15.36
N ASP A 32 -13.12 -6.95 14.56
CA ASP A 32 -14.03 -5.85 14.19
C ASP A 32 -13.31 -4.65 13.52
N VAL A 33 -12.20 -4.90 12.81
CA VAL A 33 -11.50 -3.86 12.06
C VAL A 33 -12.34 -3.41 10.87
N SER A 34 -12.51 -2.10 10.71
CA SER A 34 -13.26 -1.50 9.61
C SER A 34 -12.36 -1.13 8.42
N LEU A 35 -11.12 -0.67 8.71
CA LEU A 35 -10.11 -0.31 7.72
C LEU A 35 -8.80 -1.03 8.01
N PHE A 36 -8.38 -1.89 7.08
CA PHE A 36 -7.15 -2.68 7.19
C PHE A 36 -6.17 -2.30 6.07
N VAL A 37 -4.95 -1.95 6.42
CA VAL A 37 -3.91 -1.56 5.47
C VAL A 37 -2.80 -2.60 5.47
N LEU A 38 -2.51 -3.18 4.30
CA LEU A 38 -1.41 -4.11 4.05
C LEU A 38 -0.21 -3.38 3.42
N PRO A 39 1.00 -3.98 3.44
CA PRO A 39 2.20 -3.37 2.88
C PRO A 39 2.19 -3.18 1.36
N GLU A 40 3.32 -2.68 0.83
CA GLU A 40 3.52 -2.43 -0.60
C GLU A 40 4.10 -3.65 -1.34
N ALA A 41 3.73 -3.77 -2.64
CA ALA A 41 4.29 -4.72 -3.60
C ALA A 41 4.14 -6.19 -3.19
N LEU A 42 2.91 -6.59 -2.88
CA LEU A 42 2.58 -7.86 -2.25
C LEU A 42 2.69 -9.10 -3.15
N LEU A 43 2.86 -8.94 -4.48
CA LEU A 43 2.93 -10.10 -5.37
C LEU A 43 4.18 -10.94 -5.11
N ALA A 44 5.35 -10.34 -5.24
CA ALA A 44 6.60 -11.05 -4.97
C ALA A 44 7.75 -10.07 -4.72
N ARG A 45 8.65 -10.44 -3.83
CA ARG A 45 9.92 -9.73 -3.58
C ARG A 45 11.05 -10.72 -3.38
N ASP A 46 12.24 -10.36 -3.86
CA ASP A 46 13.46 -11.12 -3.64
C ASP A 46 14.63 -10.16 -3.38
N ASP A 47 15.53 -10.54 -2.47
CA ASP A 47 16.69 -9.71 -2.13
C ASP A 47 17.76 -9.69 -3.23
N HIS A 48 17.73 -10.66 -4.15
CA HIS A 48 18.68 -10.83 -5.25
C HIS A 48 18.11 -10.43 -6.61
N ASP A 49 16.78 -10.29 -6.74
CA ASP A 49 16.11 -9.83 -7.97
C ASP A 49 15.20 -8.64 -7.65
N ALA A 50 15.73 -7.43 -7.80
CA ALA A 50 14.99 -6.19 -7.55
C ALA A 50 13.76 -6.01 -8.47
N ASP A 51 13.76 -6.66 -9.64
CA ASP A 51 12.71 -6.54 -10.66
C ASP A 51 11.61 -7.61 -10.49
N LEU A 52 11.76 -8.54 -9.55
CA LEU A 52 10.80 -9.63 -9.37
C LEU A 52 9.39 -9.14 -9.17
N SER A 53 9.18 -8.05 -8.45
CA SER A 53 7.85 -7.45 -8.24
C SER A 53 7.17 -7.05 -9.54
N VAL A 54 7.92 -6.49 -10.49
CA VAL A 54 7.42 -6.13 -11.83
C VAL A 54 7.23 -7.38 -12.71
N LYS A 55 8.20 -8.31 -12.69
CA LYS A 55 8.12 -9.59 -13.43
C LYS A 55 6.91 -10.43 -12.99
N SER A 56 6.50 -10.29 -11.73
CA SER A 56 5.36 -11.00 -11.15
C SER A 56 4.03 -10.24 -11.29
N ALA A 57 4.00 -9.14 -12.03
CA ALA A 57 2.80 -8.31 -12.18
C ALA A 57 1.61 -9.13 -12.67
N GLN A 58 0.44 -8.91 -12.06
CA GLN A 58 -0.82 -9.59 -12.42
C GLN A 58 -1.91 -8.56 -12.73
N LEU A 59 -2.85 -8.95 -13.57
CA LEU A 59 -4.05 -8.16 -13.85
C LEU A 59 -4.94 -8.05 -12.59
N LEU A 60 -5.88 -7.10 -12.60
CA LEU A 60 -6.85 -6.94 -11.50
C LEU A 60 -7.77 -8.17 -11.34
N GLU A 61 -7.96 -8.93 -12.40
CA GLU A 61 -8.67 -10.20 -12.43
C GLU A 61 -7.77 -11.41 -12.16
N GLY A 62 -6.47 -11.17 -11.88
CA GLY A 62 -5.49 -12.20 -11.60
C GLY A 62 -5.77 -12.98 -10.32
N GLU A 63 -5.11 -14.12 -10.17
CA GLU A 63 -5.40 -15.05 -9.09
C GLU A 63 -5.08 -14.50 -7.70
N PHE A 64 -4.03 -13.67 -7.57
CA PHE A 64 -3.69 -13.05 -6.30
C PHE A 64 -4.87 -12.23 -5.75
N LEU A 65 -5.33 -11.22 -6.51
CA LEU A 65 -6.49 -10.42 -6.11
C LEU A 65 -7.76 -11.26 -6.05
N GLY A 66 -7.91 -12.26 -6.91
CA GLY A 66 -9.03 -13.20 -6.86
C GLY A 66 -9.14 -13.91 -5.50
N ARG A 67 -8.02 -14.33 -4.90
CA ARG A 67 -7.99 -14.92 -3.55
C ARG A 67 -8.37 -13.90 -2.48
N LEU A 68 -7.80 -12.69 -2.50
CA LEU A 68 -8.10 -11.66 -1.51
C LEU A 68 -9.52 -11.11 -1.64
N ARG A 69 -10.07 -11.02 -2.85
CA ARG A 69 -11.48 -10.64 -3.07
C ARG A 69 -12.44 -11.69 -2.48
N ARG A 70 -12.11 -12.99 -2.57
CA ARG A 70 -12.92 -14.04 -1.90
C ARG A 70 -12.89 -13.88 -0.39
N GLU A 71 -11.73 -13.53 0.20
CA GLU A 71 -11.66 -13.27 1.64
C GLU A 71 -12.42 -11.99 2.01
N SER A 72 -12.21 -10.89 1.28
CA SER A 72 -12.93 -9.63 1.47
C SER A 72 -14.46 -9.76 1.36
N LYS A 73 -14.96 -10.78 0.66
CA LYS A 73 -16.40 -11.04 0.54
C LYS A 73 -17.04 -11.58 1.82
N ARG A 74 -16.23 -12.07 2.77
CA ARG A 74 -16.72 -12.67 4.02
C ARG A 74 -17.07 -11.65 5.10
N ASN A 75 -16.68 -10.38 4.90
CA ASN A 75 -16.88 -9.31 5.87
C ASN A 75 -17.07 -7.97 5.15
N MET A 76 -17.34 -6.91 5.90
CA MET A 76 -17.54 -5.56 5.37
C MET A 76 -16.29 -4.66 5.51
N MET A 77 -15.19 -5.20 6.04
CA MET A 77 -13.93 -4.47 6.20
C MET A 77 -13.39 -3.99 4.85
N THR A 78 -12.92 -2.76 4.82
CA THR A 78 -12.15 -2.23 3.69
C THR A 78 -10.68 -2.61 3.86
N THR A 79 -10.13 -3.36 2.90
CA THR A 79 -8.70 -3.73 2.88
C THR A 79 -7.98 -2.98 1.79
N ILE A 80 -6.88 -2.30 2.15
CA ILE A 80 -6.02 -1.54 1.24
C ILE A 80 -4.68 -2.25 1.11
N LEU A 81 -4.20 -2.38 -0.14
CA LEU A 81 -2.94 -3.06 -0.47
C LEU A 81 -2.37 -2.54 -1.79
N THR A 82 -1.12 -2.86 -2.12
CA THR A 82 -0.60 -2.60 -3.45
C THR A 82 -0.09 -3.85 -4.16
N ILE A 83 -0.26 -3.86 -5.48
CA ILE A 83 0.31 -4.84 -6.39
C ILE A 83 0.94 -4.15 -7.60
N HIS A 84 1.80 -4.85 -8.33
CA HIS A 84 2.21 -4.42 -9.66
C HIS A 84 1.21 -4.92 -10.71
N LEU A 85 0.68 -3.98 -11.50
CA LEU A 85 -0.27 -4.20 -12.58
C LEU A 85 0.44 -4.00 -13.92
N PRO A 86 0.43 -4.94 -14.87
CA PRO A 86 1.08 -4.76 -16.16
C PRO A 86 0.61 -3.49 -16.89
N SER A 87 1.54 -2.72 -17.45
CA SER A 87 1.26 -1.53 -18.26
C SER A 87 1.63 -1.75 -19.72
N THR A 88 2.92 -1.62 -20.05
CA THR A 88 3.48 -1.94 -21.36
C THR A 88 4.46 -3.11 -21.23
N PRO A 89 4.91 -3.75 -22.32
CA PRO A 89 5.84 -4.87 -22.23
C PRO A 89 7.07 -4.57 -21.37
N GLY A 90 7.27 -5.36 -20.31
CA GLY A 90 8.38 -5.22 -19.35
C GLY A 90 8.20 -4.10 -18.31
N ARG A 91 7.03 -3.46 -18.24
CA ARG A 91 6.72 -2.39 -17.29
C ARG A 91 5.41 -2.65 -16.54
N ALA A 92 5.24 -1.99 -15.41
CA ALA A 92 4.02 -2.09 -14.59
C ALA A 92 3.69 -0.76 -13.93
N TRP A 93 2.45 -0.58 -13.49
CA TRP A 93 2.09 0.40 -12.47
C TRP A 93 2.21 -0.21 -11.07
N ASN A 94 2.69 0.55 -10.11
CA ASN A 94 2.52 0.23 -8.70
C ASN A 94 1.12 0.70 -8.28
N MET A 95 0.19 -0.25 -8.24
CA MET A 95 -1.24 0.01 -8.10
C MET A 95 -1.72 -0.29 -6.69
N LEU A 96 -2.15 0.74 -5.97
CA LEU A 96 -2.94 0.56 -4.76
C LEU A 96 -4.36 0.21 -5.14
N VAL A 97 -4.93 -0.78 -4.47
CA VAL A 97 -6.34 -1.17 -4.58
C VAL A 97 -6.99 -1.21 -3.19
N ALA A 98 -8.25 -0.81 -3.14
CA ALA A 98 -9.11 -1.00 -1.98
C ALA A 98 -10.15 -2.07 -2.28
N LEU A 99 -10.24 -3.08 -1.41
CA LEU A 99 -11.20 -4.18 -1.50
C LEU A 99 -12.27 -4.03 -0.43
N GLN A 100 -13.54 -4.17 -0.80
CA GLN A 100 -14.66 -4.23 0.14
C GLN A 100 -15.73 -5.17 -0.40
N ALA A 101 -16.23 -6.06 0.44
CA ALA A 101 -17.29 -7.03 0.08
C ALA A 101 -17.02 -7.79 -1.24
N GLY A 102 -15.77 -8.14 -1.52
CA GLY A 102 -15.33 -8.85 -2.71
C GLY A 102 -15.15 -7.98 -3.96
N ASN A 103 -15.33 -6.66 -3.87
CA ASN A 103 -15.18 -5.73 -4.99
C ASN A 103 -13.94 -4.85 -4.82
N ILE A 104 -13.40 -4.38 -5.95
CA ILE A 104 -12.43 -3.29 -5.96
C ILE A 104 -13.24 -1.99 -5.95
N VAL A 105 -13.14 -1.23 -4.85
CA VAL A 105 -13.91 0.01 -4.65
C VAL A 105 -13.09 1.28 -4.90
N ALA A 106 -11.76 1.19 -4.88
CA ALA A 106 -10.87 2.28 -5.27
C ALA A 106 -9.56 1.76 -5.85
N ARG A 107 -8.90 2.58 -6.67
CA ARG A 107 -7.59 2.34 -7.27
C ARG A 107 -6.78 3.63 -7.28
N TYR A 108 -5.47 3.49 -7.09
CA TYR A 108 -4.54 4.62 -7.17
C TYR A 108 -3.20 4.12 -7.73
N ALA A 109 -2.76 4.64 -8.87
CA ALA A 109 -1.42 4.40 -9.39
C ALA A 109 -0.45 5.38 -8.70
N LYS A 110 0.59 4.85 -8.08
CA LYS A 110 1.61 5.63 -7.35
C LYS A 110 2.14 6.78 -8.21
N LEU A 111 2.04 8.00 -7.70
CA LEU A 111 2.46 9.21 -8.42
C LEU A 111 3.99 9.40 -8.37
N HIS A 112 4.59 9.24 -7.19
CA HIS A 112 6.00 9.53 -6.98
C HIS A 112 6.81 8.24 -6.90
N LEU A 113 7.54 7.96 -7.95
CA LEU A 113 8.39 6.77 -8.04
C LEU A 113 9.69 6.98 -7.25
N TYR A 114 10.21 5.91 -6.68
CA TYR A 114 11.42 5.95 -5.85
C TYR A 114 12.68 5.97 -6.74
N ASP A 115 12.99 7.15 -7.28
CA ASP A 115 14.22 7.41 -8.03
C ASP A 115 15.20 8.18 -7.15
N ALA A 116 15.73 7.50 -6.13
CA ALA A 116 16.64 8.11 -5.19
C ALA A 116 17.68 7.12 -4.68
N PHE A 117 18.83 7.63 -4.33
CA PHE A 117 19.99 6.83 -3.92
C PHE A 117 20.43 5.89 -5.05
N ALA A 118 20.54 4.60 -4.80
CA ALA A 118 20.93 3.61 -5.82
C ALA A 118 19.72 2.91 -6.49
N ILE A 119 18.49 3.35 -6.19
CA ILE A 119 17.25 2.75 -6.72
C ILE A 119 16.65 3.67 -7.76
N GLN A 120 16.16 3.10 -8.85
CA GLN A 120 15.47 3.79 -9.93
C GLN A 120 14.22 2.99 -10.31
N GLU A 121 13.13 3.23 -9.58
CA GLU A 121 11.84 2.57 -9.78
C GLU A 121 11.25 2.86 -11.17
N SER A 122 11.45 4.09 -11.69
CA SER A 122 10.97 4.52 -13.01
C SER A 122 11.54 3.71 -14.18
N ARG A 123 12.61 2.93 -13.96
CA ARG A 123 13.16 2.05 -14.98
C ARG A 123 12.15 1.01 -15.47
N HIS A 124 11.31 0.49 -14.56
CA HIS A 124 10.36 -0.59 -14.86
C HIS A 124 8.92 -0.31 -14.39
N VAL A 125 8.71 0.80 -13.67
CA VAL A 125 7.39 1.22 -13.19
C VAL A 125 6.99 2.52 -13.88
N ASP A 126 5.71 2.61 -14.26
CA ASP A 126 5.11 3.82 -14.80
C ASP A 126 4.45 4.62 -13.67
N ALA A 127 4.69 5.93 -13.64
CA ALA A 127 4.05 6.81 -12.67
C ALA A 127 2.56 6.99 -13.00
N GLY A 128 1.73 7.11 -11.96
CA GLY A 128 0.38 7.62 -12.09
C GLY A 128 0.38 9.10 -12.46
N ASN A 129 -0.77 9.61 -12.82
CA ASN A 129 -0.96 11.00 -13.25
C ASN A 129 -2.16 11.68 -12.59
N GLU A 130 -2.84 11.00 -11.67
CA GLU A 130 -4.05 11.50 -11.02
C GLU A 130 -4.03 11.21 -9.52
N ILE A 131 -4.49 12.19 -8.72
CA ILE A 131 -4.81 11.97 -7.32
C ILE A 131 -6.12 11.20 -7.27
N ALA A 132 -6.12 10.07 -6.56
CA ALA A 132 -7.33 9.27 -6.42
C ALA A 132 -8.43 10.05 -5.68
N PRO A 133 -9.71 9.88 -6.06
CA PRO A 133 -10.82 10.34 -5.23
C PRO A 133 -10.74 9.74 -3.83
N LEU A 134 -11.22 10.49 -2.83
CA LEU A 134 -11.27 9.98 -1.46
C LEU A 134 -12.20 8.78 -1.37
N LEU A 135 -11.73 7.75 -0.66
CA LEU A 135 -12.54 6.57 -0.34
C LEU A 135 -13.34 6.85 0.93
N GLU A 136 -14.59 6.43 0.98
CA GLU A 136 -15.39 6.52 2.19
C GLU A 136 -15.43 5.17 2.92
N VAL A 137 -15.10 5.17 4.23
CA VAL A 137 -15.18 4.00 5.10
C VAL A 137 -15.88 4.40 6.39
N GLU A 138 -17.05 3.84 6.65
CA GLU A 138 -17.90 4.18 7.82
C GLU A 138 -18.10 5.70 8.02
N GLY A 139 -18.31 6.43 6.92
CA GLY A 139 -18.53 7.88 6.94
C GLY A 139 -17.26 8.72 7.07
N MET A 140 -16.08 8.10 7.23
CA MET A 140 -14.78 8.81 7.23
C MET A 140 -14.14 8.80 5.84
N LYS A 141 -13.55 9.92 5.46
CA LYS A 141 -12.89 10.10 4.18
C LYS A 141 -11.42 9.71 4.26
N VAL A 142 -11.03 8.76 3.41
CA VAL A 142 -9.69 8.15 3.38
C VAL A 142 -8.95 8.56 2.11
N GLY A 143 -7.80 9.21 2.26
CA GLY A 143 -6.87 9.54 1.18
C GLY A 143 -5.86 8.42 0.96
N LEU A 144 -5.48 8.20 -0.31
CA LEU A 144 -4.65 7.09 -0.75
C LEU A 144 -3.26 7.58 -1.15
N MET A 145 -2.22 7.00 -0.56
CA MET A 145 -0.80 7.26 -0.83
C MET A 145 -0.03 5.95 -0.84
N THR A 146 1.12 5.90 -1.50
CA THR A 146 2.00 4.72 -1.52
C THR A 146 3.45 5.11 -1.25
N CYS A 147 4.03 4.59 -0.16
CA CYS A 147 5.46 4.58 0.16
C CYS A 147 6.16 5.94 -0.07
N TYR A 148 6.85 6.11 -1.21
CA TYR A 148 7.64 7.31 -1.52
C TYR A 148 6.80 8.59 -1.64
N ASP A 149 5.49 8.47 -1.88
CA ASP A 149 4.54 9.60 -1.82
C ASP A 149 4.62 10.36 -0.49
N LEU A 150 5.02 9.68 0.59
CA LEU A 150 5.20 10.29 1.91
C LEU A 150 6.17 11.49 1.91
N ARG A 151 7.12 11.54 0.96
CA ARG A 151 8.09 12.63 0.83
C ARG A 151 7.53 13.88 0.15
N PHE A 152 6.34 13.79 -0.39
CA PHE A 152 5.69 14.85 -1.17
C PHE A 152 4.48 15.40 -0.40
N PRO A 153 4.68 16.46 0.42
CA PRO A 153 3.61 17.00 1.27
C PRO A 153 2.42 17.50 0.46
N GLU A 154 2.64 17.89 -0.79
CA GLU A 154 1.62 18.43 -1.69
C GLU A 154 0.49 17.40 -1.93
N LEU A 155 0.82 16.12 -2.04
CA LEU A 155 -0.18 15.06 -2.24
C LEU A 155 -1.05 14.89 -0.98
N ALA A 156 -0.43 14.81 0.20
CA ALA A 156 -1.15 14.71 1.46
C ALA A 156 -2.04 15.94 1.69
N LEU A 157 -1.50 17.15 1.46
CA LEU A 157 -2.24 18.40 1.58
C LEU A 157 -3.42 18.48 0.60
N ALA A 158 -3.23 18.09 -0.66
CA ALA A 158 -4.31 18.08 -1.65
C ALA A 158 -5.47 17.18 -1.23
N GLN A 159 -5.19 16.00 -0.66
CA GLN A 159 -6.22 15.10 -0.16
C GLN A 159 -6.89 15.65 1.11
N ALA A 160 -6.13 16.23 2.04
CA ALA A 160 -6.68 16.89 3.22
C ALA A 160 -7.63 18.05 2.87
N LEU A 161 -7.26 18.87 1.88
CA LEU A 161 -8.11 19.97 1.38
C LEU A 161 -9.39 19.47 0.69
N GLN A 162 -9.39 18.25 0.15
CA GLN A 162 -10.60 17.57 -0.34
C GLN A 162 -11.46 17.01 0.79
N GLY A 163 -10.96 17.05 2.04
CA GLY A 163 -11.67 16.62 3.23
C GLY A 163 -11.26 15.23 3.73
N ALA A 164 -10.07 14.72 3.38
CA ALA A 164 -9.54 13.50 3.99
C ALA A 164 -9.37 13.67 5.50
N GLU A 165 -9.75 12.66 6.25
CA GLU A 165 -9.60 12.57 7.71
C GLU A 165 -8.52 11.53 8.08
N ILE A 166 -8.31 10.57 7.17
CA ILE A 166 -7.30 9.50 7.28
C ILE A 166 -6.50 9.48 6.00
N LEU A 167 -5.18 9.33 6.11
CA LEU A 167 -4.27 9.08 4.99
C LEU A 167 -3.67 7.69 5.18
N VAL A 168 -3.84 6.79 4.21
CA VAL A 168 -3.27 5.45 4.24
C VAL A 168 -2.00 5.37 3.41
N LEU A 169 -1.04 4.54 3.85
CA LEU A 169 0.27 4.42 3.24
C LEU A 169 0.80 2.98 3.29
N PRO A 170 0.40 2.09 2.36
CA PRO A 170 1.18 0.89 2.07
C PRO A 170 2.63 1.24 1.73
N ALA A 171 3.61 0.55 2.31
CA ALA A 171 5.01 0.87 2.08
C ALA A 171 5.93 -0.35 2.13
N ALA A 172 7.02 -0.28 1.35
CA ALA A 172 8.20 -1.13 1.43
C ALA A 172 9.44 -0.22 1.60
N TRP A 173 9.50 0.43 2.76
CA TRP A 173 10.51 1.46 3.05
C TRP A 173 11.88 0.83 3.27
N VAL A 174 12.80 1.08 2.32
CA VAL A 174 14.11 0.44 2.26
C VAL A 174 14.99 0.87 3.43
N ARG A 175 15.70 -0.10 4.04
CA ARG A 175 16.72 0.14 5.08
C ARG A 175 17.86 1.00 4.56
N GLY A 176 18.54 1.67 5.45
CA GLY A 176 19.70 2.50 5.18
C GLY A 176 19.93 3.56 6.25
N PRO A 177 21.01 4.35 6.14
CA PRO A 177 21.29 5.41 7.09
C PRO A 177 20.09 6.35 7.27
N LEU A 178 19.68 6.58 8.52
CA LEU A 178 18.57 7.47 8.91
C LEU A 178 17.18 7.11 8.33
N LYS A 179 17.01 5.95 7.70
CA LYS A 179 15.73 5.61 7.04
C LYS A 179 14.57 5.45 8.02
N GLU A 180 14.80 4.88 9.19
CA GLU A 180 13.82 4.79 10.28
C GLU A 180 13.45 6.18 10.82
N HIS A 181 14.45 7.06 10.96
CA HIS A 181 14.24 8.45 11.38
C HIS A 181 13.41 9.22 10.33
N HIS A 182 13.77 9.11 9.04
CA HIS A 182 12.97 9.72 7.96
C HIS A 182 11.53 9.22 7.97
N TRP A 183 11.33 7.91 8.12
CA TRP A 183 9.99 7.29 8.18
C TRP A 183 9.15 7.88 9.30
N SER A 184 9.66 7.85 10.53
CA SER A 184 8.90 8.33 11.68
C SER A 184 8.64 9.84 11.64
N THR A 185 9.64 10.63 11.22
CA THR A 185 9.51 12.09 11.11
C THR A 185 8.50 12.49 10.05
N LEU A 186 8.55 11.85 8.87
CA LEU A 186 7.63 12.19 7.77
C LEU A 186 6.19 11.78 8.06
N LEU A 187 5.97 10.61 8.69
CA LEU A 187 4.62 10.21 9.10
C LEU A 187 4.02 11.19 10.11
N ALA A 188 4.79 11.56 11.13
CA ALA A 188 4.36 12.55 12.11
C ALA A 188 4.10 13.91 11.47
N ALA A 189 4.98 14.36 10.56
CA ALA A 189 4.80 15.61 9.84
C ALA A 189 3.50 15.61 9.02
N ARG A 190 3.20 14.54 8.27
CA ARG A 190 1.95 14.46 7.49
C ARG A 190 0.71 14.46 8.37
N ALA A 191 0.73 13.76 9.50
CA ALA A 191 -0.38 13.80 10.44
C ALA A 191 -0.60 15.21 11.02
N LEU A 192 0.48 15.91 11.36
CA LEU A 192 0.42 17.24 11.99
C LEU A 192 0.06 18.35 11.00
N ASP A 193 0.68 18.38 9.81
CA ASP A 193 0.47 19.45 8.82
C ASP A 193 -0.90 19.35 8.12
N THR A 194 -1.48 18.15 8.04
CA THR A 194 -2.81 17.92 7.44
C THR A 194 -3.93 17.79 8.48
N THR A 195 -3.60 17.61 9.76
CA THR A 195 -4.55 17.24 10.84
C THR A 195 -5.34 15.96 10.53
N CYS A 196 -4.74 15.02 9.78
CA CYS A 196 -5.29 13.71 9.46
C CYS A 196 -4.63 12.61 10.30
N TYR A 197 -5.35 11.51 10.53
CA TYR A 197 -4.71 10.28 10.99
C TYR A 197 -3.86 9.69 9.86
N MET A 198 -2.65 9.21 10.20
CA MET A 198 -1.80 8.45 9.27
C MET A 198 -1.87 6.96 9.61
N VAL A 199 -2.15 6.11 8.61
CA VAL A 199 -2.15 4.65 8.76
C VAL A 199 -1.14 4.07 7.78
N ALA A 200 0.05 3.73 8.27
CA ALA A 200 1.16 3.25 7.46
C ALA A 200 1.44 1.77 7.75
N ALA A 201 1.38 0.93 6.72
CA ALA A 201 1.72 -0.49 6.79
C ALA A 201 3.06 -0.75 6.08
N GLY A 202 4.08 -1.14 6.85
CA GLY A 202 5.45 -1.35 6.38
C GLY A 202 5.77 -2.82 6.13
N GLU A 203 6.28 -3.16 4.95
CA GLU A 203 6.90 -4.45 4.67
C GLU A 203 8.18 -4.60 5.51
N CYS A 204 8.40 -5.78 6.13
CA CYS A 204 9.46 -5.99 7.12
C CYS A 204 10.53 -7.04 6.71
N GLY A 205 10.71 -7.28 5.43
CA GLY A 205 11.77 -8.15 4.92
C GLY A 205 13.20 -7.65 5.24
N ASN A 206 14.20 -8.39 4.82
CA ASN A 206 15.61 -8.08 5.14
C ASN A 206 16.03 -6.67 4.70
N LYS A 207 15.52 -6.20 3.55
CA LYS A 207 15.86 -4.89 2.97
C LYS A 207 14.93 -3.76 3.40
N ASN A 208 13.85 -4.04 4.11
CA ASN A 208 12.86 -3.04 4.50
C ASN A 208 12.74 -2.92 6.02
N ILE A 209 12.31 -1.75 6.49
CA ILE A 209 12.34 -1.44 7.92
C ILE A 209 11.16 -1.99 8.71
N GLY A 210 10.04 -2.32 8.05
CA GLY A 210 8.78 -2.55 8.75
C GLY A 210 8.26 -1.29 9.41
N GLN A 211 8.13 -1.30 10.73
CA GLN A 211 7.71 -0.16 11.55
C GLN A 211 6.36 0.44 11.14
N SER A 212 5.35 -0.42 10.92
CA SER A 212 3.97 0.04 10.73
C SER A 212 3.52 0.95 11.88
N ARG A 213 2.74 2.00 11.57
CA ARG A 213 2.32 3.02 12.55
C ARG A 213 0.92 3.53 12.24
N ILE A 214 0.24 3.87 13.29
CA ILE A 214 -1.00 4.62 13.27
C ILE A 214 -0.85 5.82 14.20
#